data_86cb0bbc383c97af3b458defba3b1ad7
#
_entry.id   86cb0bbc383c97af3b458defba3b1ad7
#
_cell.length_a   1.000
_cell.length_b   1.000
_cell.length_c   1.000
_cell.angle_alpha   90.00
_cell.angle_beta   90.00
_cell.angle_gamma   90.00
#
_symmetry.space_group_name_H-M   'P 1'
#
loop_
_entity.id
_entity.type
_entity.pdbx_description
1 polymer ?
#
loop_
_entity_poly.entity_id
_entity_poly.type
_entity_poly.pdbx_seq_one_letter_code
_entity_poly.pdbx_strand_id
1 'polypeptide(L)' 'MSARLRLVQLVRLADAGLVRVAWSATWSEYQVKATAADGRLVAEYFTDDKADALGTADAMLAELASAAGLPA' A
#
# COMPACT_ATOMS: atom_id res chain seq x y z
N MET A 1 21.72 -3.43 -11.18
CA MET A 1 21.32 -2.45 -10.16
C MET A 1 19.83 -2.53 -9.91
N SER A 2 19.44 -2.62 -8.67
CA SER A 2 18.03 -2.75 -8.36
C SER A 2 17.27 -1.44 -8.64
N ALA A 3 15.96 -1.57 -8.92
CA ALA A 3 15.11 -0.42 -9.10
C ALA A 3 15.10 0.42 -7.82
N ARG A 4 15.14 1.74 -8.00
CA ARG A 4 15.07 2.66 -6.87
C ARG A 4 13.62 2.94 -6.55
N LEU A 5 13.21 2.55 -5.36
CA LEU A 5 11.88 2.86 -4.84
C LEU A 5 12.03 3.92 -3.75
N ARG A 6 11.24 4.98 -3.88
CA ARG A 6 11.19 6.03 -2.86
C ARG A 6 9.88 5.91 -2.12
N LEU A 7 9.95 5.74 -0.82
CA LEU A 7 8.77 5.64 0.01
C LEU A 7 8.01 6.97 -0.01
N VAL A 8 6.74 6.91 -0.37
CA VAL A 8 5.83 8.06 -0.40
C VAL A 8 5.00 8.09 0.87
N GLN A 9 4.46 6.94 1.25
CA GLN A 9 3.59 6.83 2.41
C GLN A 9 3.64 5.41 2.96
N LEU A 10 3.62 5.30 4.27
CA LEU A 10 3.51 4.01 4.94
C LEU A 10 2.53 4.18 6.09
N VAL A 11 1.45 3.40 6.07
CA VAL A 11 0.48 3.38 7.15
C VAL A 11 0.40 1.98 7.70
N ARG A 12 0.59 1.87 9.00
CA ARG A 12 0.58 0.60 9.69
C ARG A 12 -0.66 0.52 10.58
N LEU A 13 -1.47 -0.52 10.37
CA LEU A 13 -2.60 -0.81 11.23
C LEU A 13 -2.17 -1.92 12.18
N ALA A 14 -2.11 -1.64 13.49
CA ALA A 14 -1.74 -2.64 14.48
C ALA A 14 -2.65 -3.86 14.33
N ASP A 15 -2.09 -5.04 14.31
CA ASP A 15 -2.81 -6.31 14.22
C ASP A 15 -3.50 -6.59 12.88
N ALA A 16 -3.49 -5.65 11.94
CA ALA A 16 -4.15 -5.83 10.64
C ALA A 16 -3.18 -5.89 9.47
N GLY A 17 -2.06 -5.18 9.56
CA GLY A 17 -1.08 -5.14 8.49
C GLY A 17 -0.63 -3.71 8.19
N LEU A 18 -0.18 -3.50 6.96
CA LEU A 18 0.26 -2.18 6.53
C LEU A 18 0.00 -1.97 5.04
N VAL A 19 -0.06 -0.71 4.65
CA VAL A 19 -0.14 -0.33 3.24
C VAL A 19 1.01 0.62 2.95
N ARG A 20 1.76 0.34 1.90
CA ARG A 20 2.91 1.13 1.49
C ARG A 20 2.70 1.67 0.09
N VAL A 21 2.99 2.96 -0.08
CA VAL A 21 3.01 3.62 -1.38
C VAL A 21 4.45 4.02 -1.67
N ALA A 22 4.98 3.61 -2.80
CA ALA A 22 6.35 3.95 -3.22
C ALA A 22 6.35 4.39 -4.67
N TRP A 23 7.29 5.29 -5.01
CA TRP A 23 7.51 5.73 -6.37
C TRP A 23 8.66 4.93 -6.99
N SER A 24 8.43 4.37 -8.16
CA SER A 24 9.46 3.67 -8.93
C SER A 24 9.94 4.55 -10.08
N ALA A 25 11.17 5.01 -10.00
CA ALA A 25 11.76 5.80 -11.09
C ALA A 25 11.98 4.94 -12.34
N THR A 26 12.24 3.65 -12.16
CA THR A 26 12.48 2.73 -13.27
C THR A 26 11.24 2.60 -14.16
N TRP A 27 10.07 2.49 -13.56
CA TRP A 27 8.83 2.29 -14.28
C TRP A 27 7.98 3.55 -14.36
N SER A 28 8.44 4.66 -13.74
CA SER A 28 7.72 5.94 -13.65
C SER A 28 6.30 5.73 -13.17
N GLU A 29 6.15 5.00 -12.09
CA GLU A 29 4.84 4.68 -11.53
C GLU A 29 4.88 4.57 -10.03
N TYR A 30 3.71 4.74 -9.41
CA TYR A 30 3.53 4.47 -7.99
C TYR A 30 3.14 3.02 -7.79
N GLN A 31 3.69 2.41 -6.76
CA GLN A 31 3.38 1.04 -6.36
C GLN A 31 2.71 1.09 -5.00
N VAL A 32 1.49 0.55 -4.93
CA VAL A 32 0.71 0.47 -3.70
C VAL A 32 0.63 -1.00 -3.31
N LYS A 33 1.09 -1.32 -2.12
CA LYS A 33 1.11 -2.71 -1.66
C LYS A 33 0.53 -2.81 -0.26
N ALA A 34 -0.42 -3.73 -0.09
CA ALA A 34 -1.02 -4.04 1.19
C ALA A 34 -0.50 -5.39 1.67
N THR A 35 -0.03 -5.42 2.91
CA THR A 35 0.54 -6.61 3.51
C THR A 35 -0.21 -6.91 4.80
N ALA A 36 -0.62 -8.16 4.99
CA ALA A 36 -1.28 -8.58 6.22
C ALA A 36 -0.31 -8.60 7.40
N ALA A 37 -0.86 -8.74 8.60
CA ALA A 37 -0.04 -8.73 9.82
C ALA A 37 1.02 -9.83 9.83
N ASP A 38 0.79 -10.95 9.15
CA ASP A 38 1.74 -12.05 9.07
C ASP A 38 2.82 -11.85 8.00
N GLY A 39 2.80 -10.71 7.30
CA GLY A 39 3.77 -10.39 6.26
C GLY A 39 3.36 -10.81 4.86
N ARG A 40 2.21 -11.44 4.71
CA ARG A 40 1.74 -11.91 3.41
C ARG A 40 1.21 -10.74 2.58
N LEU A 41 1.62 -10.68 1.29
CA LEU A 41 1.08 -9.68 0.37
C LEU A 41 -0.39 -10.00 0.09
N VAL A 42 -1.26 -9.03 0.35
CA VAL A 42 -2.71 -9.19 0.19
C VAL A 42 -3.19 -8.57 -1.11
N ALA A 43 -2.64 -7.41 -1.47
CA ALA A 43 -3.06 -6.70 -2.67
C ALA A 43 -1.94 -5.78 -3.14
N GLU A 44 -1.93 -5.51 -4.44
CA GLU A 44 -1.01 -4.53 -5.00
C GLU A 44 -1.66 -3.83 -6.17
N TYR A 45 -1.22 -2.60 -6.45
CA TYR A 45 -1.78 -1.77 -7.48
C TYR A 45 -0.70 -0.82 -7.99
N PHE A 46 -0.67 -0.60 -9.29
CA PHE A 46 0.30 0.27 -9.94
C PHE A 46 -0.41 1.35 -10.73
N THR A 47 0.05 2.59 -10.61
CA THR A 47 -0.53 3.72 -11.32
C THR A 47 0.51 4.82 -11.45
N ASP A 48 0.40 5.64 -12.49
CA ASP A 48 1.26 6.81 -12.64
C ASP A 48 0.67 8.07 -11.99
N ASP A 49 -0.52 7.98 -11.43
CA ASP A 49 -1.23 9.10 -10.81
C ASP A 49 -1.11 9.01 -9.29
N LYS A 50 -0.47 10.03 -8.69
CA LYS A 50 -0.27 10.05 -7.24
C LYS A 50 -1.59 10.06 -6.46
N ALA A 51 -2.57 10.85 -6.92
CA ALA A 51 -3.87 10.92 -6.25
C ALA A 51 -4.57 9.57 -6.29
N ASP A 52 -4.50 8.87 -7.42
CA ASP A 52 -5.05 7.54 -7.57
C ASP A 52 -4.36 6.54 -6.63
N ALA A 53 -3.03 6.64 -6.53
CA ALA A 53 -2.27 5.76 -5.65
C ALA A 53 -2.67 5.96 -4.18
N LEU A 54 -2.78 7.23 -3.75
CA LEU A 54 -3.14 7.53 -2.36
C LEU A 54 -4.58 7.13 -2.05
N GLY A 55 -5.50 7.34 -3.00
CA GLY A 55 -6.88 6.90 -2.85
C GLY A 55 -7.00 5.39 -2.76
N THR A 56 -6.23 4.67 -3.59
CA THR A 56 -6.20 3.21 -3.54
C THR A 56 -5.63 2.72 -2.21
N ALA A 57 -4.58 3.39 -1.70
CA ALA A 57 -4.01 3.03 -0.40
C ALA A 57 -5.04 3.18 0.72
N ASP A 58 -5.84 4.24 0.69
CA ASP A 58 -6.91 4.43 1.68
C ASP A 58 -7.95 3.32 1.61
N ALA A 59 -8.32 2.90 0.40
CA ALA A 59 -9.26 1.80 0.20
C ALA A 59 -8.68 0.48 0.73
N MET A 60 -7.40 0.23 0.49
CA MET A 60 -6.74 -0.97 0.99
C MET A 60 -6.68 -0.98 2.52
N LEU A 61 -6.43 0.19 3.14
CA LEU A 61 -6.45 0.31 4.59
C LEU A 61 -7.82 -0.04 5.16
N ALA A 62 -8.88 0.46 4.54
CA ALA A 62 -10.25 0.16 4.97
C ALA A 62 -10.55 -1.33 4.86
N GLU A 63 -10.08 -1.98 3.79
CA GLU A 63 -10.29 -3.41 3.62
C GLU A 63 -9.51 -4.23 4.65
N LEU A 64 -8.27 -3.84 4.95
CA LEU A 64 -7.50 -4.51 5.99
C LEU A 64 -8.18 -4.38 7.36
N ALA A 65 -8.67 -3.19 7.68
CA ALA A 65 -9.37 -2.95 8.93
C ALA A 65 -10.63 -3.80 9.02
N SER A 66 -11.40 -3.86 7.94
CA SER A 66 -12.63 -4.64 7.88
C SER A 66 -12.35 -6.14 8.03
N ALA A 67 -11.33 -6.64 7.33
CA ALA A 67 -10.97 -8.05 7.39
C ALA A 67 -10.49 -8.45 8.78
N ALA A 68 -9.87 -7.52 9.52
CA ALA A 68 -9.41 -7.76 10.88
C ALA A 68 -10.51 -7.56 11.93
N GLY A 69 -11.72 -7.15 11.52
CA GLY A 69 -12.80 -6.88 12.44
C GLY A 69 -12.68 -5.58 13.20
N LEU A 70 -11.82 -4.67 12.73
CA LEU A 70 -11.65 -3.38 13.38
C LEU A 70 -12.79 -2.42 13.03
N PRO A 71 -13.17 -1.51 13.94
CA PRO A 71 -14.18 -0.52 13.62
C PRO A 71 -13.71 0.40 12.51
N ALA A 72 -14.63 0.80 11.70
CA ALA A 72 -14.35 1.68 10.58
C ALA A 72 -13.95 3.08 11.06
#